data_26e4da9649643a274084f365c6c60216
#
_entry.id   26e4da9649643a274084f365c6c60216
#
_cell.length_a   1.000
_cell.length_b   1.000
_cell.length_c   1.000
_cell.angle_alpha   90.00
_cell.angle_beta   90.00
_cell.angle_gamma   90.00
#
_symmetry.space_group_name_H-M   'P 1'
#
loop_
_entity.id
_entity.type
_entity.pdbx_description
1 polymer ?
#
loop_
_entity_poly.entity_id
_entity_poly.type
_entity_poly.pdbx_seq_one_letter_code
_entity_poly.pdbx_strand_id
1 'polypeptide(L)'
;MTMALSCESCGMPLAGAEDHALSDPAIPYCVHCAPEGTLPPFDERLERMTQWMMGQEGLDLDAAREKARAYMKTMPAWKDAARAD
;
A
#
# COMPACT_ATOMS: atom_id res chain seq x y z
N MET A 1 13.48 19.98 4.01
CA MET A 1 13.57 18.70 3.32
C MET A 1 12.47 17.77 3.80
N THR A 2 11.65 17.32 2.88
CA THR A 2 10.50 16.52 3.24
C THR A 2 10.77 15.05 2.96
N MET A 3 10.66 14.24 4.01
CA MET A 3 10.65 12.80 3.85
C MET A 3 9.20 12.35 3.96
N ALA A 4 8.88 11.28 3.25
CA ALA A 4 7.56 10.70 3.42
C ALA A 4 7.40 10.21 4.85
N LEU A 5 6.34 10.64 5.53
CA LEU A 5 6.08 10.23 6.91
C LEU A 5 5.26 8.94 6.97
N SER A 6 4.63 8.56 5.87
CA SER A 6 3.88 7.32 5.77
C SER A 6 3.96 6.79 4.35
N CYS A 7 3.78 5.49 4.21
CA CYS A 7 3.81 4.84 2.91
C CYS A 7 2.65 5.34 2.05
N GLU A 8 2.96 5.82 0.85
CA GLU A 8 1.92 6.34 -0.05
C GLU A 8 1.07 5.25 -0.67
N SER A 9 1.44 3.99 -0.47
CA SER A 9 0.68 2.86 -0.97
C SER A 9 -0.26 2.25 0.08
N CYS A 10 0.21 2.11 1.33
CA CYS A 10 -0.59 1.46 2.37
C CYS A 10 -0.80 2.29 3.64
N GLY A 11 -0.12 3.42 3.76
CA GLY A 11 -0.28 4.31 4.91
C GLY A 11 0.51 3.90 6.14
N MET A 12 1.37 2.88 6.05
CA MET A 12 2.18 2.47 7.17
C MET A 12 3.14 3.60 7.58
N PRO A 13 3.32 3.87 8.87
CA PRO A 13 4.29 4.88 9.29
C PRO A 13 5.72 4.53 8.85
N LEU A 14 6.44 5.52 8.36
CA LEU A 14 7.83 5.37 7.93
C LEU A 14 8.70 6.11 8.93
N ALA A 15 8.99 5.46 10.07
CA ALA A 15 9.68 6.09 11.18
C ALA A 15 11.19 6.22 10.95
N GLY A 16 11.79 5.30 10.21
CA GLY A 16 13.23 5.33 9.94
C GLY A 16 13.52 4.84 8.54
N ALA A 17 14.77 4.99 8.11
CA ALA A 17 15.18 4.59 6.77
C ALA A 17 14.84 3.12 6.48
N GLU A 18 14.97 2.26 7.49
CA GLU A 18 14.71 0.83 7.31
C GLU A 18 13.25 0.51 7.04
N ASP A 19 12.34 1.44 7.31
CA ASP A 19 10.92 1.25 6.99
C ASP A 19 10.62 1.56 5.53
N HIS A 20 11.51 2.34 4.89
CA HIS A 20 11.37 2.64 3.46
C HIS A 20 11.88 1.48 2.62
N ALA A 21 11.30 1.32 1.44
CA ALA A 21 11.77 0.31 0.50
C ALA A 21 13.26 0.50 0.22
N LEU A 22 14.01 -0.60 0.18
CA LEU A 22 15.45 -0.61 -0.02
C LEU A 22 16.22 0.23 1.00
N SER A 23 15.60 0.51 2.15
CA SER A 23 16.18 1.39 3.20
C SER A 23 16.52 2.77 2.66
N ASP A 24 15.80 3.23 1.63
CA ASP A 24 16.05 4.51 0.97
C ASP A 24 14.96 5.51 1.34
N PRO A 25 15.28 6.54 2.16
CA PRO A 25 14.27 7.52 2.57
C PRO A 25 13.66 8.32 1.42
N ALA A 26 14.28 8.30 0.25
CA ALA A 26 13.72 8.99 -0.92
C ALA A 26 12.55 8.21 -1.54
N ILE A 27 12.42 6.93 -1.22
CA ILE A 27 11.33 6.12 -1.73
C ILE A 27 10.13 6.24 -0.79
N PRO A 28 8.97 6.74 -1.27
CA PRO A 28 7.81 7.00 -0.40
C PRO A 28 6.95 5.77 -0.13
N TYR A 29 7.51 4.58 -0.23
CA TYR A 29 6.80 3.32 -0.05
C TYR A 29 7.54 2.47 0.97
N CYS A 30 6.78 1.64 1.71
CA CYS A 30 7.39 0.77 2.69
C CYS A 30 8.00 -0.48 2.05
N VAL A 31 8.78 -1.22 2.86
CA VAL A 31 9.44 -2.43 2.37
C VAL A 31 8.45 -3.50 1.90
N HIS A 32 7.22 -3.49 2.44
CA HIS A 32 6.20 -4.47 2.07
C HIS A 32 5.52 -4.12 0.75
N CYS A 33 5.38 -2.82 0.45
CA CYS A 33 4.69 -2.38 -0.76
C CYS A 33 5.61 -2.37 -1.97
N ALA A 34 6.90 -2.08 -1.77
CA ALA A 34 7.84 -1.95 -2.87
C ALA A 34 9.15 -2.68 -2.53
N PRO A 35 9.12 -4.01 -2.37
CA PRO A 35 10.29 -4.74 -1.92
C PRO A 35 11.51 -4.60 -2.84
N GLU A 36 11.28 -4.25 -4.11
CA GLU A 36 12.36 -4.04 -5.08
C GLU A 36 12.54 -2.57 -5.43
N GLY A 37 11.93 -1.68 -4.65
CA GLY A 37 12.03 -0.24 -4.86
C GLY A 37 10.96 0.35 -5.76
N THR A 38 10.17 -0.48 -6.40
CA THR A 38 9.05 -0.05 -7.25
C THR A 38 7.78 -0.75 -6.84
N LEU A 39 6.64 -0.07 -7.03
CA LEU A 39 5.35 -0.66 -6.71
C LEU A 39 4.97 -1.73 -7.73
N PRO A 40 4.33 -2.81 -7.29
CA PRO A 40 3.74 -3.78 -8.21
C PRO A 40 2.53 -3.17 -8.93
N PRO A 41 2.00 -3.85 -9.95
CA PRO A 41 0.75 -3.41 -10.58
C PRO A 41 -0.38 -3.33 -9.55
N PHE A 42 -1.35 -2.43 -9.81
CA PHE A 42 -2.46 -2.21 -8.90
C PHE A 42 -3.18 -3.51 -8.52
N ASP A 43 -3.46 -4.35 -9.52
CA ASP A 43 -4.19 -5.60 -9.27
C ASP A 43 -3.47 -6.52 -8.29
N GLU A 44 -2.14 -6.62 -8.43
CA GLU A 44 -1.36 -7.45 -7.54
C GLU A 44 -1.37 -6.88 -6.11
N ARG A 45 -1.22 -5.56 -5.99
CA ARG A 45 -1.24 -4.92 -4.68
C ARG A 45 -2.60 -5.00 -4.03
N LEU A 46 -3.65 -4.86 -4.82
CA LEU A 46 -5.01 -5.02 -4.34
C LEU A 46 -5.24 -6.42 -3.78
N GLU A 47 -4.74 -7.43 -4.47
CA GLU A 47 -4.88 -8.81 -4.01
C GLU A 47 -4.17 -9.02 -2.67
N ARG A 48 -2.97 -8.49 -2.52
CA ARG A 48 -2.24 -8.61 -1.26
C ARG A 48 -2.95 -7.88 -0.12
N MET A 49 -3.44 -6.69 -0.39
CA MET A 49 -4.19 -5.92 0.61
C MET A 49 -5.46 -6.67 1.01
N THR A 50 -6.14 -7.28 0.02
CA THR A 50 -7.34 -8.07 0.26
C THR A 50 -7.05 -9.23 1.21
N GLN A 51 -5.97 -9.98 0.93
CA GLN A 51 -5.59 -11.11 1.78
C GLN A 51 -5.25 -10.66 3.19
N TRP A 52 -4.55 -9.54 3.31
CA TRP A 52 -4.20 -8.99 4.61
C TRP A 52 -5.45 -8.63 5.40
N MET A 53 -6.43 -7.98 4.76
CA MET A 53 -7.66 -7.59 5.44
C MET A 53 -8.52 -8.79 5.84
N MET A 54 -8.52 -9.84 5.04
CA MET A 54 -9.22 -11.07 5.40
C MET A 54 -8.66 -11.65 6.70
N GLY A 55 -7.33 -11.65 6.83
CA GLY A 55 -6.69 -12.15 8.03
C GLY A 55 -6.88 -11.26 9.25
N GLN A 56 -6.85 -9.94 9.04
CA GLN A 56 -6.95 -9.00 10.16
C GLN A 56 -8.37 -8.80 10.66
N GLU A 57 -9.36 -8.82 9.77
CA GLU A 57 -10.72 -8.46 10.14
C GLU A 57 -11.72 -9.61 9.98
N GLY A 58 -11.25 -10.76 9.54
CA GLY A 58 -12.13 -11.91 9.37
C GLY A 58 -13.18 -11.73 8.29
N LEU A 59 -12.90 -10.90 7.29
CA LEU A 59 -13.82 -10.64 6.19
C LEU A 59 -13.76 -11.74 5.14
N ASP A 60 -14.85 -11.94 4.42
CA ASP A 60 -14.79 -12.81 3.25
C ASP A 60 -14.08 -12.09 2.09
N LEU A 61 -13.81 -12.82 1.01
CA LEU A 61 -13.04 -12.31 -0.11
C LEU A 61 -13.66 -11.05 -0.73
N ASP A 62 -14.97 -11.08 -0.98
CA ASP A 62 -15.63 -9.95 -1.65
C ASP A 62 -15.64 -8.72 -0.78
N ALA A 63 -15.96 -8.87 0.50
CA ALA A 63 -15.99 -7.76 1.44
C ALA A 63 -14.58 -7.18 1.65
N ALA A 64 -13.59 -8.05 1.77
CA ALA A 64 -12.20 -7.62 1.95
C ALA A 64 -11.68 -6.88 0.73
N ARG A 65 -11.99 -7.38 -0.48
CA ARG A 65 -11.55 -6.72 -1.71
C ARG A 65 -12.18 -5.35 -1.87
N GLU A 66 -13.47 -5.24 -1.58
CA GLU A 66 -14.15 -3.96 -1.67
C GLU A 66 -13.57 -2.96 -0.68
N LYS A 67 -13.32 -3.40 0.55
CA LYS A 67 -12.72 -2.55 1.56
C LYS A 67 -11.29 -2.14 1.19
N ALA A 68 -10.50 -3.09 0.67
CA ALA A 68 -9.15 -2.80 0.24
C ALA A 68 -9.13 -1.78 -0.89
N ARG A 69 -10.02 -1.93 -1.88
CA ARG A 69 -10.12 -0.97 -2.98
C ARG A 69 -10.50 0.41 -2.47
N ALA A 70 -11.48 0.49 -1.57
CA ALA A 70 -11.90 1.76 -1.00
C ALA A 70 -10.77 2.44 -0.24
N TYR A 71 -10.00 1.65 0.49
CA TYR A 71 -8.85 2.17 1.23
C TYR A 71 -7.77 2.67 0.27
N MET A 72 -7.47 1.91 -0.78
CA MET A 72 -6.43 2.28 -1.74
C MET A 72 -6.78 3.55 -2.51
N LYS A 73 -8.08 3.83 -2.70
CA LYS A 73 -8.50 5.09 -3.32
C LYS A 73 -8.06 6.30 -2.53
N THR A 74 -7.83 6.17 -1.24
CA THR A 74 -7.38 7.27 -0.40
C THR A 74 -5.87 7.42 -0.38
N MET A 75 -5.14 6.46 -0.95
CA MET A 75 -3.69 6.48 -0.96
C MET A 75 -3.15 7.22 -2.18
N PRO A 76 -2.18 8.12 -1.99
CA PRO A 76 -1.65 8.91 -3.12
C PRO A 76 -1.17 8.07 -4.29
N ALA A 77 -0.60 6.89 -4.02
CA ALA A 77 -0.05 6.06 -5.08
C ALA A 77 -1.12 5.40 -5.93
N TRP A 78 -2.33 5.20 -5.39
CA TRP A 78 -3.33 4.37 -6.04
C TRP A 78 -4.64 5.08 -6.38
N LYS A 79 -4.79 6.32 -5.96
CA LYS A 79 -6.08 7.00 -6.12
C LYS A 79 -6.58 7.03 -7.56
N ASP A 80 -5.67 7.22 -8.52
CA ASP A 80 -6.05 7.27 -9.93
C ASP A 80 -6.29 5.88 -10.50
N ALA A 81 -5.45 4.91 -10.13
CA ALA A 81 -5.61 3.53 -10.60
C ALA A 81 -6.91 2.93 -10.08
N ALA A 82 -7.23 3.16 -8.80
CA ALA A 82 -8.45 2.63 -8.22
C ALA A 82 -9.70 3.24 -8.85
N ARG A 83 -9.61 4.51 -9.28
CA ARG A 83 -10.74 5.18 -9.91
C ARG A 83 -10.99 4.70 -11.34
N ALA A 84 -9.94 4.25 -12.01
CA ALA A 84 -10.03 3.82 -13.40
C ALA A 84 -10.79 2.50 -13.54
N ASP A 85 -10.91 1.76 -12.45
CA ASP A 85 -11.70 0.50 -12.44
C ASP A 85 -13.22 0.79 -12.31
#